data_babd3059b9c6958cd687c4c4f29bcec9
#
_entry.id   babd3059b9c6958cd687c4c4f29bcec9
#
_cell.length_a   1.000
_cell.length_b   1.000
_cell.length_c   1.000
_cell.angle_alpha   90.00
_cell.angle_beta   90.00
_cell.angle_gamma   90.00
#
_symmetry.space_group_name_H-M   'P 1'
#
loop_
_entity.id
_entity.type
_entity.pdbx_description
1 polymer ?
#
loop_
_entity_poly.entity_id
_entity_poly.type
_entity_poly.pdbx_seq_one_letter_code
_entity_poly.pdbx_strand_id
1 'polypeptide(L)'
;MVAITGTLTWEFPVSLPLITSGAFHGTATDYGLAMSALGVGAVAGGLLAARRADVTIRMLSVTAIVWGAMILAAALAPALSVLYVLMFGVGAGAITFNSAAKSLLQVSSRPQMRGRVMALWFMAWQGTTVIGAPLVGAIGNALGGRYALGAGAVAAIAVGGVHLASSGR
;
A
#
# COMPACT_ATOMS: atom_id res chain seq x y z
N MET A 1 6.23 5.02 10.86
CA MET A 1 5.14 4.27 10.24
C MET A 1 5.13 4.44 8.72
N VAL A 2 4.77 5.61 8.20
CA VAL A 2 4.53 5.84 6.76
C VAL A 2 5.77 5.63 5.88
N ALA A 3 6.96 6.05 6.32
CA ALA A 3 8.18 5.86 5.55
C ALA A 3 8.52 4.37 5.35
N ILE A 4 8.38 3.54 6.38
CA ILE A 4 8.69 2.10 6.31
C ILE A 4 7.66 1.37 5.44
N THR A 5 6.36 1.63 5.63
CA THR A 5 5.32 1.10 4.75
C THR A 5 5.44 1.62 3.33
N GLY A 6 5.78 2.91 3.15
CA GLY A 6 5.98 3.53 1.84
C GLY A 6 7.06 2.86 1.01
N THR A 7 8.22 2.54 1.63
CA THR A 7 9.40 2.00 0.92
C THR A 7 9.16 0.65 0.24
N LEU A 8 8.35 -0.22 0.82
CA LEU A 8 8.19 -1.60 0.33
C LEU A 8 6.78 -1.88 -0.23
N THR A 9 5.78 -1.11 0.17
CA THR A 9 4.38 -1.45 -0.10
C THR A 9 3.80 -0.74 -1.33
N TRP A 10 4.40 0.37 -1.77
CA TRP A 10 3.89 1.18 -2.89
C TRP A 10 4.55 0.92 -4.25
N GLU A 11 5.48 -0.02 -4.31
CA GLU A 11 6.23 -0.33 -5.52
C GLU A 11 5.46 -1.29 -6.46
N PHE A 12 4.14 -1.07 -6.60
CA PHE A 12 3.29 -1.82 -7.54
C PHE A 12 3.74 -1.72 -8.99
N PRO A 13 4.24 -0.55 -9.49
CA PRO A 13 4.76 -0.47 -10.85
C PRO A 13 5.96 -1.39 -11.11
N VAL A 14 6.70 -1.77 -10.07
CA VAL A 14 7.83 -2.71 -10.15
C VAL A 14 7.39 -4.15 -9.89
N SER A 15 6.60 -4.37 -8.82
CA SER A 15 6.22 -5.72 -8.39
C SER A 15 5.17 -6.39 -9.27
N LEU A 16 4.20 -5.62 -9.83
CA LEU A 16 3.15 -6.19 -10.67
C LEU A 16 3.64 -6.75 -12.00
N PRO A 17 4.52 -6.09 -12.78
CA PRO A 17 5.09 -6.71 -13.97
C PRO A 17 5.83 -8.01 -13.64
N LEU A 18 6.58 -8.02 -12.54
CA LEU A 18 7.35 -9.21 -12.11
C LEU A 18 6.44 -10.38 -11.72
N ILE A 19 5.29 -10.15 -11.10
CA ILE A 19 4.35 -11.22 -10.78
C ILE A 19 3.51 -11.64 -11.99
N THR A 20 3.06 -10.71 -12.81
CA THR A 20 2.24 -11.03 -13.99
C THR A 20 3.05 -11.82 -15.04
N SER A 21 4.25 -11.37 -15.39
CA SER A 21 5.09 -12.07 -16.38
C SER A 21 5.79 -13.29 -15.79
N GLY A 22 6.35 -13.19 -14.59
CA GLY A 22 7.16 -14.25 -13.99
C GLY A 22 6.34 -15.39 -13.40
N ALA A 23 5.27 -15.10 -12.63
CA ALA A 23 4.51 -16.14 -11.95
C ALA A 23 3.33 -16.67 -12.78
N PHE A 24 2.74 -15.85 -13.65
CA PHE A 24 1.55 -16.21 -14.42
C PHE A 24 1.79 -16.31 -15.93
N HIS A 25 3.01 -16.01 -16.42
CA HIS A 25 3.31 -15.94 -17.85
C HIS A 25 2.34 -15.03 -18.63
N GLY A 26 1.83 -14.00 -17.95
CA GLY A 26 0.87 -13.06 -18.50
C GLY A 26 1.53 -12.02 -19.42
N THR A 27 0.68 -11.31 -20.13
CA THR A 27 1.05 -10.29 -21.12
C THR A 27 1.07 -8.88 -20.50
N ALA A 28 1.50 -7.89 -21.29
CA ALA A 28 1.37 -6.48 -20.91
C ALA A 28 -0.10 -6.05 -20.66
N THR A 29 -1.05 -6.71 -21.33
CA THR A 29 -2.48 -6.49 -21.12
C THR A 29 -2.90 -6.93 -19.72
N ASP A 30 -2.40 -8.06 -19.23
CA ASP A 30 -2.71 -8.57 -17.90
C ASP A 30 -2.18 -7.64 -16.81
N TYR A 31 -0.99 -7.08 -17.00
CA TYR A 31 -0.46 -6.02 -16.14
C TYR A 31 -1.37 -4.77 -16.16
N GLY A 32 -1.78 -4.34 -17.36
CA GLY A 32 -2.70 -3.20 -17.53
C GLY A 32 -4.04 -3.41 -16.81
N LEU A 33 -4.61 -4.62 -16.88
CA LEU A 33 -5.84 -4.98 -16.18
C LEU A 33 -5.66 -4.98 -14.67
N ALA A 34 -4.56 -5.52 -14.16
CA ALA A 34 -4.24 -5.49 -12.71
C ALA A 34 -4.10 -4.05 -12.19
N MET A 35 -3.39 -3.19 -12.94
CA MET A 35 -3.26 -1.76 -12.60
C MET A 35 -4.59 -1.02 -12.69
N SER A 36 -5.43 -1.34 -13.67
CA SER A 36 -6.77 -0.76 -13.80
C SER A 36 -7.68 -1.16 -12.63
N ALA A 37 -7.65 -2.43 -12.24
CA ALA A 37 -8.38 -2.93 -11.07
C ALA A 37 -7.95 -2.21 -9.78
N LEU A 38 -6.64 -2.03 -9.59
CA LEU A 38 -6.08 -1.25 -8.49
C LEU A 38 -6.57 0.20 -8.51
N GLY A 39 -6.57 0.85 -9.70
CA GLY A 39 -7.06 2.21 -9.88
C GLY A 39 -8.55 2.37 -9.55
N VAL A 40 -9.40 1.47 -10.05
CA VAL A 40 -10.85 1.46 -9.76
C VAL A 40 -11.08 1.25 -8.26
N GLY A 41 -10.35 0.31 -7.66
CA GLY A 41 -10.36 0.09 -6.21
C GLY A 41 -9.96 1.35 -5.43
N ALA A 42 -8.93 2.06 -5.87
CA ALA A 42 -8.48 3.31 -5.25
C ALA A 42 -9.56 4.40 -5.27
N VAL A 43 -10.29 4.54 -6.38
CA VAL A 43 -11.45 5.46 -6.47
C VAL A 43 -12.54 5.06 -5.48
N ALA A 44 -12.92 3.78 -5.45
CA ALA A 44 -13.92 3.28 -4.51
C ALA A 44 -13.51 3.50 -3.04
N GLY A 45 -12.25 3.20 -2.70
CA GLY A 45 -11.68 3.44 -1.37
C GLY A 45 -11.65 4.91 -0.99
N GLY A 46 -11.33 5.80 -1.94
CA GLY A 46 -11.36 7.25 -1.74
C GLY A 46 -12.76 7.78 -1.43
N LEU A 47 -13.76 7.31 -2.17
CA LEU A 47 -15.16 7.67 -1.93
C LEU A 47 -15.66 7.18 -0.57
N LEU A 48 -15.29 5.96 -0.17
CA LEU A 48 -15.61 5.43 1.16
C LEU A 48 -14.89 6.20 2.28
N ALA A 49 -13.63 6.56 2.08
CA ALA A 49 -12.85 7.35 3.03
C ALA A 49 -13.44 8.76 3.21
N ALA A 50 -13.92 9.39 2.13
CA ALA A 50 -14.53 10.72 2.16
C ALA A 50 -15.82 10.79 3.00
N ARG A 51 -16.51 9.67 3.17
CA ARG A 51 -17.74 9.59 3.99
C ARG A 51 -17.46 9.47 5.50
N ARG A 52 -16.20 9.28 5.91
CA ARG A 52 -15.82 9.09 7.30
C ARG A 52 -15.37 10.41 7.91
N ALA A 53 -16.05 10.85 8.98
CA ALA A 53 -15.76 12.11 9.66
C ALA A 53 -14.58 12.01 10.63
N ASP A 54 -14.45 10.87 11.32
CA ASP A 54 -13.47 10.70 12.40
C ASP A 54 -12.39 9.67 12.03
N VAL A 55 -11.13 10.08 12.14
CA VAL A 55 -9.98 9.22 11.93
C VAL A 55 -9.21 9.07 13.24
N THR A 56 -9.08 7.82 13.70
CA THR A 56 -8.33 7.47 14.91
C THR A 56 -7.05 6.69 14.58
N ILE A 57 -6.07 6.71 15.48
CA ILE A 57 -4.84 5.93 15.36
C ILE A 57 -5.17 4.43 15.24
N ARG A 58 -6.16 3.94 16.00
CA ARG A 58 -6.62 2.56 15.94
C ARG A 58 -7.17 2.21 14.56
N MET A 59 -7.98 3.07 13.97
CA MET A 59 -8.49 2.89 12.61
C MET A 59 -7.36 2.85 11.59
N LEU A 60 -6.35 3.72 11.72
CA LEU A 60 -5.19 3.73 10.85
C LEU A 60 -4.40 2.42 10.94
N SER A 61 -4.21 1.87 12.15
CA SER A 61 -3.54 0.59 12.33
C SER A 61 -4.32 -0.58 11.74
N VAL A 62 -5.64 -0.62 11.94
CA VAL A 62 -6.51 -1.66 11.37
C VAL A 62 -6.50 -1.59 9.84
N THR A 63 -6.61 -0.39 9.26
CA THR A 63 -6.56 -0.25 7.79
C THR A 63 -5.21 -0.66 7.21
N ALA A 64 -4.08 -0.41 7.90
CA ALA A 64 -2.77 -0.88 7.50
C ALA A 64 -2.68 -2.42 7.49
N ILE A 65 -3.19 -3.08 8.54
CA ILE A 65 -3.21 -4.54 8.64
C ILE A 65 -4.08 -5.16 7.54
N VAL A 66 -5.30 -4.66 7.36
CA VAL A 66 -6.22 -5.14 6.32
C VAL A 66 -5.62 -4.96 4.93
N TRP A 67 -5.03 -3.80 4.67
CA TRP A 67 -4.35 -3.53 3.40
C TRP A 67 -3.16 -4.46 3.18
N GLY A 68 -2.30 -4.65 4.18
CA GLY A 68 -1.19 -5.59 4.12
C GLY A 68 -1.66 -7.05 3.90
N ALA A 69 -2.74 -7.47 4.55
CA ALA A 69 -3.33 -8.79 4.35
C ALA A 69 -3.86 -8.99 2.92
N MET A 70 -4.46 -7.95 2.32
CA MET A 70 -4.89 -7.99 0.91
C MET A 70 -3.71 -8.09 -0.06
N ILE A 71 -2.61 -7.37 0.21
CA ILE A 71 -1.37 -7.49 -0.59
C ILE A 71 -0.78 -8.89 -0.46
N LEU A 72 -0.78 -9.45 0.76
CA LEU A 72 -0.30 -10.83 0.98
C LEU A 72 -1.15 -11.84 0.22
N ALA A 73 -2.47 -11.71 0.28
CA ALA A 73 -3.39 -12.55 -0.49
C ALA A 73 -3.13 -12.43 -2.01
N ALA A 74 -2.86 -11.22 -2.50
CA ALA A 74 -2.50 -10.99 -3.90
C ALA A 74 -1.16 -11.64 -4.30
N ALA A 75 -0.16 -11.63 -3.40
CA ALA A 75 1.11 -12.34 -3.62
C ALA A 75 0.92 -13.85 -3.71
N LEU A 76 -0.07 -14.40 -3.02
CA LEU A 76 -0.43 -15.82 -2.98
C LEU A 76 -1.52 -16.21 -3.98
N ALA A 77 -1.97 -15.29 -4.83
CA ALA A 77 -3.04 -15.56 -5.80
C ALA A 77 -2.72 -16.77 -6.67
N PRO A 78 -3.68 -17.70 -6.84
CA PRO A 78 -3.48 -18.90 -7.66
C PRO A 78 -3.67 -18.65 -9.16
N ALA A 79 -4.39 -17.59 -9.53
CA ALA A 79 -4.72 -17.25 -10.90
C ALA A 79 -4.78 -15.74 -11.13
N LEU A 80 -4.60 -15.29 -12.38
CA LEU A 80 -4.68 -13.87 -12.76
C LEU A 80 -6.03 -13.24 -12.42
N SER A 81 -7.14 -13.96 -12.62
CA SER A 81 -8.48 -13.47 -12.30
C SER A 81 -8.63 -13.13 -10.80
N VAL A 82 -8.07 -13.97 -9.94
CA VAL A 82 -8.04 -13.75 -8.49
C VAL A 82 -7.14 -12.55 -8.16
N LEU A 83 -6.01 -12.42 -8.84
CA LEU A 83 -5.12 -11.27 -8.68
C LEU A 83 -5.84 -9.96 -9.01
N TYR A 84 -6.64 -9.88 -10.08
CA TYR A 84 -7.37 -8.66 -10.44
C TYR A 84 -8.38 -8.26 -9.36
N VAL A 85 -9.14 -9.22 -8.83
CA VAL A 85 -10.10 -8.97 -7.74
C VAL A 85 -9.38 -8.48 -6.47
N LEU A 86 -8.25 -9.10 -6.15
CA LEU A 86 -7.45 -8.69 -4.99
C LEU A 86 -6.80 -7.31 -5.19
N MET A 87 -6.36 -6.97 -6.41
CA MET A 87 -5.83 -5.65 -6.73
C MET A 87 -6.87 -4.54 -6.55
N PHE A 88 -8.14 -4.79 -6.85
CA PHE A 88 -9.21 -3.86 -6.50
C PHE A 88 -9.24 -3.59 -4.98
N GLY A 89 -9.21 -4.64 -4.15
CA GLY A 89 -9.16 -4.50 -2.69
C GLY A 89 -7.91 -3.80 -2.19
N VAL A 90 -6.74 -4.12 -2.79
CA VAL A 90 -5.47 -3.46 -2.49
C VAL A 90 -5.54 -1.97 -2.78
N GLY A 91 -6.09 -1.57 -3.94
CA GLY A 91 -6.27 -0.16 -4.30
C GLY A 91 -7.17 0.59 -3.32
N ALA A 92 -8.31 -0.03 -2.95
CA ALA A 92 -9.23 0.55 -1.98
C ALA A 92 -8.58 0.74 -0.61
N GLY A 93 -7.86 -0.27 -0.11
CA GLY A 93 -7.13 -0.22 1.15
C GLY A 93 -6.02 0.83 1.14
N ALA A 94 -5.28 0.92 0.03
CA ALA A 94 -4.19 1.86 -0.16
C ALA A 94 -4.64 3.33 0.01
N ILE A 95 -5.69 3.72 -0.70
CA ILE A 95 -6.20 5.10 -0.63
C ILE A 95 -6.88 5.36 0.71
N THR A 96 -7.61 4.39 1.26
CA THR A 96 -8.22 4.53 2.58
C THR A 96 -7.15 4.77 3.66
N PHE A 97 -6.07 3.98 3.67
CA PHE A 97 -4.95 4.15 4.58
C PHE A 97 -4.26 5.50 4.39
N ASN A 98 -3.94 5.87 3.15
CA ASN A 98 -3.25 7.11 2.82
C ASN A 98 -4.07 8.34 3.24
N SER A 99 -5.38 8.34 2.95
CA SER A 99 -6.29 9.42 3.33
C SER A 99 -6.41 9.54 4.85
N ALA A 100 -6.55 8.42 5.56
CA ALA A 100 -6.60 8.38 7.01
C ALA A 100 -5.30 8.91 7.64
N ALA A 101 -4.14 8.50 7.12
CA ALA A 101 -2.85 8.95 7.60
C ALA A 101 -2.64 10.45 7.40
N LYS A 102 -2.99 10.98 6.22
CA LYS A 102 -2.93 12.43 5.93
C LYS A 102 -3.89 13.24 6.81
N SER A 103 -5.12 12.78 6.98
CA SER A 103 -6.12 13.44 7.83
C SER A 103 -5.65 13.52 9.27
N LEU A 104 -5.16 12.40 9.83
CA LEU A 104 -4.64 12.36 11.19
C LEU A 104 -3.45 13.31 11.38
N LEU A 105 -2.54 13.35 10.40
CA LEU A 105 -1.37 14.23 10.42
C LEU A 105 -1.78 15.72 10.40
N GLN A 106 -2.76 16.07 9.58
CA GLN A 106 -3.26 17.44 9.49
C GLN A 106 -3.99 17.89 10.75
N VAL A 107 -4.82 17.02 11.34
CA VAL A 107 -5.56 17.34 12.57
C VAL A 107 -4.60 17.45 13.77
N SER A 108 -3.58 16.61 13.83
CA SER A 108 -2.57 16.65 14.90
C SER A 108 -1.57 17.81 14.77
N SER A 109 -1.56 18.52 13.64
CA SER A 109 -0.60 19.59 13.38
C SER A 109 -1.19 20.96 13.67
N ARG A 110 -0.35 21.86 14.26
CA ARG A 110 -0.75 23.26 14.44
C ARG A 110 -1.06 23.90 13.08
N PRO A 111 -2.10 24.75 12.97
CA PRO A 111 -2.53 25.34 11.70
C PRO A 111 -1.38 25.98 10.89
N GLN A 112 -0.46 26.68 11.57
CA GLN A 112 0.67 27.38 10.95
C GLN A 112 1.74 26.41 10.39
N MET A 113 1.77 25.17 10.87
CA MET A 113 2.76 24.15 10.49
C MET A 113 2.24 23.13 9.47
N ARG A 114 0.93 23.13 9.17
CA ARG A 114 0.31 22.12 8.30
C ARG A 114 1.00 22.01 6.93
N GLY A 115 1.31 23.14 6.31
CA GLY A 115 2.01 23.14 5.00
C GLY A 115 3.40 22.48 5.07
N ARG A 116 4.18 22.78 6.12
CA ARG A 116 5.51 22.19 6.33
C ARG A 116 5.43 20.70 6.60
N VAL A 117 4.47 20.27 7.42
CA VAL A 117 4.25 18.85 7.73
C VAL A 117 3.82 18.08 6.48
N MET A 118 2.96 18.65 5.64
CA MET A 118 2.57 18.04 4.36
C MET A 118 3.72 17.99 3.36
N ALA A 119 4.58 19.00 3.31
CA ALA A 119 5.79 18.97 2.48
C ALA A 119 6.74 17.85 2.91
N LEU A 120 6.98 17.70 4.22
CA LEU A 120 7.77 16.59 4.77
C LEU A 120 7.14 15.22 4.46
N TRP A 121 5.81 15.12 4.52
CA TRP A 121 5.09 13.93 4.11
C TRP A 121 5.39 13.55 2.65
N PHE A 122 5.25 14.51 1.73
CA PHE A 122 5.50 14.26 0.31
C PHE A 122 6.97 13.91 0.04
N MET A 123 7.92 14.59 0.72
CA MET A 123 9.34 14.25 0.62
C MET A 123 9.63 12.85 1.13
N ALA A 124 9.08 12.46 2.28
CA ALA A 124 9.22 11.11 2.80
C ALA A 124 8.59 10.07 1.85
N TRP A 125 7.42 10.39 1.31
CA TRP A 125 6.71 9.50 0.38
C TRP A 125 7.47 9.27 -0.92
N GLN A 126 7.87 10.35 -1.61
CA GLN A 126 8.62 10.26 -2.88
C GLN A 126 10.06 9.76 -2.65
N GLY A 127 10.68 10.16 -1.55
CA GLY A 127 12.03 9.74 -1.22
C GLY A 127 12.15 8.24 -0.92
N THR A 128 11.11 7.62 -0.37
CA THR A 128 11.12 6.18 -0.11
C THR A 128 11.12 5.35 -1.38
N THR A 129 10.51 5.81 -2.46
CA THR A 129 10.50 5.13 -3.77
C THR A 129 11.91 5.01 -4.37
N VAL A 130 12.78 6.00 -4.16
CA VAL A 130 14.17 5.97 -4.66
C VAL A 130 14.94 4.77 -4.08
N ILE A 131 14.64 4.38 -2.86
CA ILE A 131 15.24 3.22 -2.19
C ILE A 131 14.37 1.98 -2.40
N GLY A 132 13.05 2.12 -2.33
CA GLY A 132 12.09 1.04 -2.40
C GLY A 132 12.09 0.32 -3.74
N ALA A 133 12.07 1.06 -4.85
CA ALA A 133 12.01 0.48 -6.18
C ALA A 133 13.22 -0.43 -6.51
N PRO A 134 14.49 -0.02 -6.27
CA PRO A 134 15.64 -0.92 -6.43
C PRO A 134 15.60 -2.14 -5.52
N LEU A 135 15.19 -1.99 -4.26
CA LEU A 135 15.11 -3.10 -3.31
C LEU A 135 14.04 -4.13 -3.73
N VAL A 136 12.84 -3.66 -4.04
CA VAL A 136 11.73 -4.51 -4.51
C VAL A 136 12.09 -5.17 -5.84
N GLY A 137 12.74 -4.43 -6.75
CA GLY A 137 13.26 -4.96 -8.01
C GLY A 137 14.30 -6.05 -7.81
N ALA A 138 15.26 -5.86 -6.91
CA ALA A 138 16.28 -6.85 -6.57
C ALA A 138 15.67 -8.12 -5.96
N ILE A 139 14.73 -7.98 -5.01
CA ILE A 139 13.99 -9.10 -4.42
C ILE A 139 13.20 -9.84 -5.52
N GLY A 140 12.52 -9.10 -6.38
CA GLY A 140 11.71 -9.69 -7.47
C GLY A 140 12.54 -10.42 -8.50
N ASN A 141 13.72 -9.93 -8.85
CA ASN A 141 14.64 -10.60 -9.77
C ASN A 141 15.31 -11.83 -9.13
N ALA A 142 15.64 -11.78 -7.84
CA ALA A 142 16.33 -12.88 -7.16
C ALA A 142 15.38 -14.00 -6.72
N LEU A 143 14.21 -13.66 -6.21
CA LEU A 143 13.28 -14.59 -5.55
C LEU A 143 11.95 -14.73 -6.29
N GLY A 144 11.64 -13.81 -7.21
CA GLY A 144 10.40 -13.77 -7.96
C GLY A 144 9.40 -12.71 -7.46
N GLY A 145 8.47 -12.32 -8.35
CA GLY A 145 7.52 -11.22 -8.12
C GLY A 145 6.59 -11.44 -6.92
N ARG A 146 6.28 -12.70 -6.56
CA ARG A 146 5.49 -13.04 -5.37
C ARG A 146 6.17 -12.62 -4.08
N TYR A 147 7.48 -12.81 -3.96
CA TYR A 147 8.27 -12.41 -2.80
C TYR A 147 8.43 -10.89 -2.72
N ALA A 148 8.57 -10.23 -3.87
CA ALA A 148 8.61 -8.77 -3.94
C ALA A 148 7.33 -8.14 -3.38
N LEU A 149 6.17 -8.66 -3.79
CA LEU A 149 4.87 -8.20 -3.29
C LEU A 149 4.66 -8.59 -1.81
N GLY A 150 5.08 -9.81 -1.42
CA GLY A 150 4.98 -10.32 -0.06
C GLY A 150 5.80 -9.54 0.95
N ALA A 151 6.98 -9.05 0.59
CA ALA A 151 7.82 -8.23 1.47
C ALA A 151 7.11 -6.92 1.86
N GLY A 152 6.42 -6.27 0.92
CA GLY A 152 5.59 -5.10 1.20
C GLY A 152 4.42 -5.42 2.15
N ALA A 153 3.77 -6.56 1.93
CA ALA A 153 2.67 -7.01 2.80
C ALA A 153 3.11 -7.21 4.25
N VAL A 154 4.22 -7.91 4.46
CA VAL A 154 4.79 -8.15 5.80
C VAL A 154 5.15 -6.84 6.49
N ALA A 155 5.76 -5.90 5.77
CA ALA A 155 6.09 -4.58 6.32
C ALA A 155 4.82 -3.81 6.78
N ALA A 156 3.75 -3.83 5.98
CA ALA A 156 2.50 -3.16 6.33
C ALA A 156 1.83 -3.79 7.56
N ILE A 157 1.76 -5.13 7.63
CA ILE A 157 1.17 -5.86 8.75
C ILE A 157 1.99 -5.64 10.03
N ALA A 158 3.31 -5.75 9.95
CA ALA A 158 4.19 -5.57 11.11
C ALA A 158 4.05 -4.16 11.71
N VAL A 159 4.09 -3.14 10.87
CA VAL A 159 3.95 -1.74 11.31
C VAL A 159 2.56 -1.48 11.90
N GLY A 160 1.51 -2.00 11.26
CA GLY A 160 0.14 -1.90 11.77
C GLY A 160 -0.03 -2.59 13.13
N GLY A 161 0.53 -3.80 13.28
CA GLY A 161 0.48 -4.59 14.52
C GLY A 161 1.21 -3.95 15.70
N VAL A 162 2.43 -3.45 15.49
CA VAL A 162 3.20 -2.73 16.51
C VAL A 162 2.43 -1.52 17.05
N HIS A 163 1.83 -0.74 16.15
CA HIS A 163 1.04 0.44 16.58
C HIS A 163 -0.26 0.06 17.28
N LEU A 164 -0.92 -1.01 16.87
CA LEU A 164 -2.12 -1.48 17.55
C LEU A 164 -1.80 -1.94 18.98
N ALA A 165 -0.69 -2.64 19.16
CA ALA A 165 -0.22 -3.08 20.47
C ALA A 165 0.20 -1.91 21.39
N SER A 166 0.79 -0.85 20.83
CA SER A 166 1.20 0.33 21.60
C SER A 166 0.04 1.26 21.98
N SER A 167 -1.06 1.25 21.23
CA SER A 167 -2.25 2.07 21.52
C SER A 167 -3.23 1.41 22.52
N GLY A 168 -2.95 0.20 22.96
CA GLY A 168 -3.72 -0.51 24.00
C GLY A 168 -3.15 -0.36 25.43
N ARG A 169 -2.05 0.38 25.58
CA ARG A 169 -1.47 0.76 26.87
C ARG A 169 -1.77 2.22 27.19
#